data_35ee4d9106dd4c7de85fab9094dda027
#
_entry.id   35ee4d9106dd4c7de85fab9094dda027
#
_cell.length_a   1.000
_cell.length_b   1.000
_cell.length_c   1.000
_cell.angle_alpha   90.00
_cell.angle_beta   90.00
_cell.angle_gamma   90.00
#
_symmetry.space_group_name_H-M   'P 1'
#
loop_
_entity.id
_entity.type
_entity.pdbx_description
1 polymer ?
#
loop_
_entity_poly.entity_id
_entity_poly.type
_entity_poly.pdbx_seq_one_letter_code
_entity_poly.pdbx_strand_id
1 'polypeptide(L)'
;MGRFVRHIPCPKCGSRDNRAVYDDGSEWCFGCHDLKRATRPMYHEVEEVKAPSNIMTELETKVPEPNRSWLKKYLTDDQINMFFYWHPRLKRHIYLEWRYKSQDDSEGEMVYWEGRKVFGPNESTSGVSKVISSGSKPYSIWGKWKETGVIVLVEDIVSAIKLSDLVGVMCLHGSSLPWPMYQRLGNNPAIKKVILWLDANKFGEAQAISSKFHSWAKDTSVIRTPEDPKDYPLEEIKEILKGAI
;
A
#
# COMPACT_ATOMS: atom_id res chain seq x y z
N MET A 1 21.13 -6.13 13.86
CA MET A 1 19.92 -6.68 13.20
C MET A 1 20.34 -7.11 11.83
N GLY A 2 20.09 -8.36 11.47
CA GLY A 2 20.38 -8.86 10.14
C GLY A 2 19.56 -8.17 9.06
N ARG A 3 19.89 -8.44 7.79
CA ARG A 3 19.12 -7.99 6.65
C ARG A 3 17.84 -8.84 6.56
N PHE A 4 16.70 -8.20 6.28
CA PHE A 4 15.43 -8.88 6.08
C PHE A 4 15.49 -9.89 4.93
N VAL A 5 14.97 -11.09 5.14
CA VAL A 5 14.94 -12.19 4.18
C VAL A 5 13.51 -12.41 3.66
N ARG A 6 12.56 -12.67 4.56
CA ARG A 6 11.18 -13.02 4.19
C ARG A 6 10.22 -12.86 5.35
N HIS A 7 8.92 -12.87 5.03
CA HIS A 7 7.85 -13.08 5.99
C HIS A 7 7.42 -14.54 6.07
N ILE A 8 7.03 -14.99 7.26
CA ILE A 8 6.48 -16.33 7.52
C ILE A 8 5.28 -16.23 8.46
N PRO A 9 4.42 -17.27 8.53
CA PRO A 9 3.38 -17.36 9.53
C PRO A 9 3.96 -17.32 10.95
N CYS A 10 3.30 -16.59 11.85
CA CYS A 10 3.69 -16.55 13.25
C CYS A 10 2.99 -17.67 14.06
N PRO A 11 3.73 -18.62 14.63
CA PRO A 11 3.12 -19.70 15.42
C PRO A 11 2.49 -19.22 16.73
N LYS A 12 2.86 -18.03 17.21
CA LYS A 12 2.38 -17.49 18.49
C LYS A 12 1.06 -16.75 18.37
N CYS A 13 0.87 -15.95 17.33
CA CYS A 13 -0.37 -15.17 17.15
C CYS A 13 -1.22 -15.62 15.95
N GLY A 14 -0.81 -16.65 15.22
CA GLY A 14 -1.54 -17.18 14.07
C GLY A 14 -1.54 -16.29 12.81
N SER A 15 -0.88 -15.14 12.85
CA SER A 15 -0.74 -14.25 11.69
C SER A 15 -0.04 -14.97 10.53
N ARG A 16 -0.55 -14.81 9.32
CA ARG A 16 -0.07 -15.55 8.14
C ARG A 16 1.30 -15.09 7.65
N ASP A 17 1.66 -13.80 7.85
CA ASP A 17 2.81 -13.16 7.22
C ASP A 17 3.47 -12.05 8.06
N ASN A 18 3.11 -11.88 9.33
CA ASN A 18 3.65 -10.81 10.18
C ASN A 18 4.98 -11.16 10.86
N ARG A 19 5.53 -12.36 10.64
CA ARG A 19 6.80 -12.74 11.20
C ARG A 19 7.91 -12.57 10.18
N ALA A 20 8.77 -11.55 10.37
CA ALA A 20 9.95 -11.32 9.56
C ALA A 20 11.09 -12.24 10.00
N VAL A 21 11.79 -12.83 9.04
CA VAL A 21 13.02 -13.59 9.23
C VAL A 21 14.18 -12.77 8.67
N TYR A 22 15.29 -12.74 9.38
CA TYR A 22 16.50 -12.03 8.99
C TYR A 22 17.64 -13.01 8.68
N ASP A 23 18.63 -12.56 7.90
CA ASP A 23 19.78 -13.38 7.46
C ASP A 23 20.71 -13.84 8.59
N ASP A 24 20.62 -13.18 9.74
CA ASP A 24 21.30 -13.60 10.97
C ASP A 24 20.51 -14.69 11.74
N GLY A 25 19.40 -15.19 11.18
CA GLY A 25 18.52 -16.18 11.80
C GLY A 25 17.63 -15.64 12.90
N SER A 26 17.64 -14.32 13.13
CA SER A 26 16.67 -13.69 14.02
C SER A 26 15.31 -13.60 13.33
N GLU A 27 14.24 -13.59 14.14
CA GLU A 27 12.86 -13.47 13.67
C GLU A 27 12.12 -12.47 14.56
N TRP A 28 11.29 -11.62 13.93
CA TRP A 28 10.46 -10.66 14.63
C TRP A 28 9.04 -10.70 14.10
N CYS A 29 8.06 -10.83 14.98
CA CYS A 29 6.66 -10.74 14.60
C CYS A 29 6.11 -9.34 14.85
N PHE A 30 5.70 -8.64 13.78
CA PHE A 30 5.11 -7.30 13.87
C PHE A 30 3.70 -7.30 14.50
N GLY A 31 3.01 -8.47 14.52
CA GLY A 31 1.68 -8.58 15.09
C GLY A 31 1.68 -8.75 16.62
N CYS A 32 2.52 -9.63 17.15
CA CYS A 32 2.56 -9.94 18.61
C CYS A 32 3.89 -9.56 19.27
N HIS A 33 4.80 -8.92 18.55
CA HIS A 33 6.12 -8.48 18.99
C HIS A 33 7.01 -9.61 19.54
N ASP A 34 6.73 -10.85 19.13
CA ASP A 34 7.54 -12.00 19.53
C ASP A 34 8.89 -11.98 18.82
N LEU A 35 9.97 -12.06 19.60
CA LEU A 35 11.34 -12.03 19.12
C LEU A 35 11.99 -13.40 19.32
N LYS A 36 12.50 -13.97 18.24
CA LYS A 36 13.44 -15.07 18.28
C LYS A 36 14.84 -14.54 17.95
N ARG A 37 15.78 -14.66 18.88
CA ARG A 37 17.16 -14.24 18.66
C ARG A 37 17.89 -15.22 17.75
N ALA A 38 18.82 -14.70 16.96
CA ALA A 38 19.68 -15.51 16.10
C ALA A 38 20.46 -16.54 16.89
N THR A 39 20.43 -17.79 16.41
CA THR A 39 21.25 -18.86 16.94
C THR A 39 22.42 -19.22 16.01
N ARG A 40 22.29 -18.93 14.72
CA ARG A 40 23.35 -19.05 13.69
C ARG A 40 22.94 -18.25 12.45
N PRO A 41 23.87 -17.67 11.67
CA PRO A 41 23.55 -17.07 10.37
C PRO A 41 23.06 -18.17 9.43
N MET A 42 21.82 -18.04 8.95
CA MET A 42 21.30 -18.87 7.88
C MET A 42 21.49 -18.10 6.56
N TYR A 43 22.51 -18.47 5.80
CA TYR A 43 22.66 -18.03 4.42
C TYR A 43 21.69 -18.84 3.55
N HIS A 44 20.56 -18.24 3.19
CA HIS A 44 19.80 -18.68 2.04
C HIS A 44 20.12 -17.69 0.92
N GLU A 45 20.60 -18.19 -0.20
CA GLU A 45 20.59 -17.41 -1.45
C GLU A 45 19.13 -17.10 -1.78
N VAL A 46 18.69 -15.93 -1.36
CA VAL A 46 17.45 -15.37 -1.87
C VAL A 46 17.83 -14.77 -3.21
N GLU A 47 17.27 -15.30 -4.27
CA GLU A 47 17.33 -14.67 -5.59
C GLU A 47 16.78 -13.25 -5.44
N GLU A 48 17.68 -12.28 -5.30
CA GLU A 48 17.29 -10.86 -5.25
C GLU A 48 16.70 -10.53 -6.61
N VAL A 49 15.37 -10.50 -6.69
CA VAL A 49 14.69 -9.92 -7.86
C VAL A 49 15.01 -8.44 -7.84
N LYS A 50 16.15 -8.07 -8.43
CA LYS A 50 16.52 -6.66 -8.62
C LYS A 50 15.44 -6.02 -9.47
N ALA A 51 14.88 -4.94 -8.95
CA ALA A 51 13.99 -4.10 -9.73
C ALA A 51 14.66 -3.75 -11.06
N PRO A 52 14.02 -4.02 -12.21
CA PRO A 52 14.63 -3.72 -13.50
C PRO A 52 14.92 -2.23 -13.59
N SER A 53 16.06 -1.88 -14.17
CA SER A 53 16.47 -0.47 -14.39
C SER A 53 15.48 0.29 -15.28
N ASN A 54 14.75 -0.44 -16.12
CA ASN A 54 13.66 0.10 -16.93
C ASN A 54 12.45 -0.86 -16.89
N ILE A 55 11.56 -0.64 -15.94
CA ILE A 55 10.34 -1.44 -15.78
C ILE A 55 9.42 -1.37 -17.01
N MET A 56 9.47 -0.26 -17.76
CA MET A 56 8.56 0.04 -18.86
C MET A 56 8.74 -0.86 -20.08
N THR A 57 9.94 -1.40 -20.30
CA THR A 57 10.26 -2.13 -21.55
C THR A 57 9.56 -3.49 -21.71
N GLU A 58 9.06 -4.04 -20.63
CA GLU A 58 8.46 -5.39 -20.62
C GLU A 58 7.00 -5.38 -20.15
N LEU A 59 6.36 -4.20 -20.09
CA LEU A 59 4.97 -4.10 -19.62
C LEU A 59 3.96 -4.50 -20.68
N GLU A 60 3.02 -5.33 -20.27
CA GLU A 60 1.82 -5.69 -21.03
C GLU A 60 0.60 -5.00 -20.40
N THR A 61 -0.33 -4.53 -21.23
CA THR A 61 -1.55 -3.86 -20.76
C THR A 61 -2.57 -4.82 -20.16
N LYS A 62 -2.47 -6.11 -20.49
CA LYS A 62 -3.42 -7.13 -20.00
C LYS A 62 -2.84 -7.91 -18.84
N VAL A 63 -3.39 -7.70 -17.66
CA VAL A 63 -3.07 -8.50 -16.48
C VAL A 63 -3.68 -9.90 -16.60
N PRO A 64 -2.88 -10.99 -16.57
CA PRO A 64 -3.38 -12.36 -16.68
C PRO A 64 -3.91 -12.91 -15.36
N GLU A 65 -4.55 -14.07 -15.42
CA GLU A 65 -4.90 -14.86 -14.25
C GLU A 65 -3.62 -15.46 -13.57
N PRO A 66 -3.61 -15.66 -12.25
CA PRO A 66 -4.68 -15.36 -11.29
C PRO A 66 -4.69 -13.90 -10.79
N ASN A 67 -3.78 -13.03 -11.26
CA ASN A 67 -3.63 -11.67 -10.79
C ASN A 67 -4.89 -10.82 -11.10
N ARG A 68 -5.48 -11.00 -12.29
CA ARG A 68 -6.70 -10.30 -12.69
C ARG A 68 -7.88 -10.67 -11.79
N SER A 69 -8.10 -11.95 -11.52
CA SER A 69 -9.16 -12.41 -10.60
C SER A 69 -8.97 -11.87 -9.16
N TRP A 70 -7.72 -11.73 -8.72
CA TRP A 70 -7.44 -11.12 -7.43
C TRP A 70 -7.82 -9.63 -7.41
N LEU A 71 -7.46 -8.86 -8.44
CA LEU A 71 -7.83 -7.44 -8.56
C LEU A 71 -9.34 -7.25 -8.67
N LYS A 72 -10.04 -8.10 -9.42
CA LYS A 72 -11.51 -8.07 -9.58
C LYS A 72 -12.31 -8.25 -8.29
N LYS A 73 -11.72 -8.76 -7.24
CA LYS A 73 -12.36 -8.79 -5.92
C LYS A 73 -12.61 -7.39 -5.35
N TYR A 74 -11.83 -6.41 -5.79
CA TYR A 74 -11.78 -5.08 -5.20
C TYR A 74 -12.12 -3.96 -6.20
N LEU A 75 -11.80 -4.13 -7.48
CA LEU A 75 -11.83 -3.09 -8.51
C LEU A 75 -12.66 -3.53 -9.72
N THR A 76 -13.19 -2.55 -10.45
CA THR A 76 -13.84 -2.76 -11.75
C THR A 76 -12.82 -3.09 -12.84
N ASP A 77 -13.28 -3.66 -13.96
CA ASP A 77 -12.41 -3.92 -15.12
C ASP A 77 -11.78 -2.63 -15.67
N ASP A 78 -12.54 -1.52 -15.67
CA ASP A 78 -12.04 -0.21 -16.13
C ASP A 78 -10.91 0.31 -15.22
N GLN A 79 -11.08 0.23 -13.90
CA GLN A 79 -10.04 0.59 -12.94
C GLN A 79 -8.80 -0.30 -13.10
N ILE A 80 -8.98 -1.61 -13.30
CA ILE A 80 -7.85 -2.53 -13.52
C ILE A 80 -7.10 -2.16 -14.78
N ASN A 81 -7.79 -1.94 -15.90
CA ASN A 81 -7.19 -1.60 -17.17
C ASN A 81 -6.53 -0.21 -17.18
N MET A 82 -7.02 0.72 -16.35
CA MET A 82 -6.47 2.08 -16.23
C MET A 82 -5.19 2.12 -15.39
N PHE A 83 -5.13 1.36 -14.30
CA PHE A 83 -4.09 1.52 -13.28
C PHE A 83 -3.06 0.40 -13.26
N PHE A 84 -3.32 -0.76 -13.86
CA PHE A 84 -2.46 -1.92 -13.71
C PHE A 84 -1.98 -2.48 -15.05
N TYR A 85 -0.70 -2.86 -15.05
CA TYR A 85 0.01 -3.51 -16.13
C TYR A 85 0.51 -4.88 -15.66
N TRP A 86 0.95 -5.71 -16.58
CA TRP A 86 1.58 -6.99 -16.30
C TRP A 86 3.05 -6.95 -16.67
N HIS A 87 3.91 -7.48 -15.81
CA HIS A 87 5.31 -7.69 -16.12
C HIS A 87 5.61 -9.20 -16.16
N PRO A 88 5.79 -9.81 -17.36
CA PRO A 88 5.84 -11.25 -17.53
C PRO A 88 7.02 -11.92 -16.83
N ARG A 89 8.22 -11.31 -16.87
CA ARG A 89 9.41 -11.83 -16.20
C ARG A 89 9.30 -11.78 -14.67
N LEU A 90 8.75 -10.71 -14.12
CA LEU A 90 8.55 -10.57 -12.68
C LEU A 90 7.32 -11.35 -12.18
N LYS A 91 6.43 -11.75 -13.09
CA LYS A 91 5.13 -12.39 -12.78
C LYS A 91 4.34 -11.59 -11.75
N ARG A 92 4.19 -10.28 -12.02
CA ARG A 92 3.52 -9.30 -11.13
C ARG A 92 2.60 -8.39 -11.91
N HIS A 93 1.46 -8.02 -11.32
CA HIS A 93 0.77 -6.84 -11.77
C HIS A 93 1.48 -5.61 -11.21
N ILE A 94 1.64 -4.60 -12.04
CA ILE A 94 2.42 -3.38 -11.78
C ILE A 94 1.48 -2.19 -11.78
N TYR A 95 1.50 -1.42 -10.72
CA TYR A 95 0.95 -0.08 -10.66
C TYR A 95 2.02 0.92 -11.04
N LEU A 96 1.66 1.94 -11.84
CA LEU A 96 2.55 3.05 -12.22
C LEU A 96 1.97 4.37 -11.73
N GLU A 97 2.82 5.19 -11.14
CA GLU A 97 2.50 6.56 -10.80
C GLU A 97 3.19 7.52 -11.76
N TRP A 98 2.41 8.40 -12.36
CA TRP A 98 2.86 9.39 -13.33
C TRP A 98 2.78 10.79 -12.76
N ARG A 99 3.78 11.61 -13.04
CA ARG A 99 3.77 13.05 -12.77
C ARG A 99 3.68 13.80 -14.10
N TYR A 100 2.65 14.62 -14.23
CA TYR A 100 2.49 15.53 -15.34
C TYR A 100 2.91 16.92 -14.91
N LYS A 101 3.69 17.63 -15.75
CA LYS A 101 4.18 19.00 -15.47
C LYS A 101 3.08 20.04 -15.64
N SER A 102 2.13 19.76 -16.56
CA SER A 102 0.94 20.58 -16.82
C SER A 102 -0.22 19.68 -17.26
N GLN A 103 -1.43 20.26 -17.43
CA GLN A 103 -2.58 19.53 -17.97
C GLN A 103 -2.40 19.14 -19.44
N ASP A 104 -1.55 19.88 -20.17
CA ASP A 104 -1.25 19.66 -21.60
C ASP A 104 -0.04 18.73 -21.80
N ASP A 105 0.62 18.27 -20.74
CA ASP A 105 1.75 17.35 -20.79
C ASP A 105 1.25 15.93 -21.07
N SER A 106 1.35 15.51 -22.33
CA SER A 106 0.94 14.17 -22.77
C SER A 106 1.95 13.07 -22.44
N GLU A 107 3.20 13.45 -22.15
CA GLU A 107 4.27 12.49 -21.99
C GLU A 107 4.49 12.04 -20.53
N GLY A 108 4.11 12.83 -19.54
CA GLY A 108 4.26 12.51 -18.12
C GLY A 108 5.59 11.84 -17.76
N GLU A 109 6.05 12.01 -16.55
CA GLU A 109 7.22 11.30 -16.03
C GLU A 109 6.76 10.19 -15.08
N MET A 110 7.14 8.93 -15.32
CA MET A 110 6.93 7.87 -14.35
C MET A 110 7.82 8.11 -13.13
N VAL A 111 7.21 8.38 -11.98
CA VAL A 111 7.91 8.73 -10.74
C VAL A 111 7.97 7.58 -9.74
N TYR A 112 7.10 6.60 -9.90
CA TYR A 112 7.04 5.45 -8.99
C TYR A 112 6.35 4.26 -9.67
N TRP A 113 6.76 3.07 -9.28
CA TRP A 113 6.04 1.85 -9.58
C TRP A 113 6.03 0.90 -8.38
N GLU A 114 4.99 0.10 -8.30
CA GLU A 114 4.83 -0.96 -7.32
C GLU A 114 4.32 -2.23 -8.02
N GLY A 115 5.00 -3.34 -7.79
CA GLY A 115 4.65 -4.64 -8.36
C GLY A 115 4.23 -5.62 -7.28
N ARG A 116 3.00 -6.15 -7.38
CA ARG A 116 2.48 -7.15 -6.46
C ARG A 116 2.37 -8.52 -7.11
N LYS A 117 2.85 -9.55 -6.42
CA LYS A 117 2.67 -10.95 -6.81
C LYS A 117 1.46 -11.53 -6.10
N VAL A 118 0.59 -12.18 -6.87
CA VAL A 118 -0.47 -13.05 -6.35
C VAL A 118 0.02 -14.48 -6.47
N PHE A 119 0.07 -15.19 -5.36
CA PHE A 119 0.52 -16.58 -5.32
C PHE A 119 -0.66 -17.50 -5.63
N GLY A 120 -0.42 -18.47 -6.50
CA GLY A 120 -1.35 -19.56 -6.74
C GLY A 120 -1.49 -20.49 -5.52
N PRO A 121 -2.52 -21.35 -5.47
CA PRO A 121 -2.79 -22.23 -4.33
C PRO A 121 -1.62 -23.13 -3.94
N ASN A 122 -0.80 -23.54 -4.91
CA ASN A 122 0.34 -24.44 -4.72
C ASN A 122 1.69 -23.74 -4.88
N GLU A 123 1.71 -22.40 -4.96
CA GLU A 123 2.93 -21.64 -5.17
C GLU A 123 3.59 -21.30 -3.83
N SER A 124 4.88 -21.64 -3.68
CA SER A 124 5.63 -21.29 -2.48
C SER A 124 5.79 -19.78 -2.32
N THR A 125 5.49 -19.27 -1.15
CA THR A 125 5.75 -17.87 -0.77
C THR A 125 7.17 -17.69 -0.20
N SER A 126 7.90 -18.78 -0.02
CA SER A 126 9.22 -18.77 0.60
C SER A 126 10.24 -18.02 -0.25
N GLY A 127 10.91 -17.03 0.32
CA GLY A 127 11.97 -16.27 -0.34
C GLY A 127 11.51 -15.27 -1.40
N VAL A 128 10.19 -15.14 -1.67
CA VAL A 128 9.67 -14.20 -2.67
C VAL A 128 8.95 -13.05 -1.98
N SER A 129 9.40 -11.82 -2.20
CA SER A 129 8.70 -10.63 -1.70
C SER A 129 7.32 -10.50 -2.35
N LYS A 130 6.27 -10.27 -1.53
CA LYS A 130 4.90 -10.06 -2.02
C LYS A 130 4.78 -8.77 -2.84
N VAL A 131 5.47 -7.74 -2.40
CA VAL A 131 5.50 -6.41 -3.05
C VAL A 131 6.94 -5.99 -3.29
N ILE A 132 7.21 -5.43 -4.46
CA ILE A 132 8.46 -4.76 -4.82
C ILE A 132 8.15 -3.38 -5.40
N SER A 133 9.04 -2.41 -5.26
CA SER A 133 8.79 -1.05 -5.74
C SER A 133 10.07 -0.31 -6.09
N SER A 134 9.91 0.82 -6.80
CA SER A 134 10.99 1.72 -7.20
C SER A 134 11.33 2.75 -6.11
N GLY A 135 11.87 2.43 -5.01
CA GLY A 135 12.44 3.46 -4.10
C GLY A 135 11.44 4.45 -3.51
N SER A 136 11.55 5.74 -3.83
CA SER A 136 10.81 6.83 -3.15
C SER A 136 9.32 6.83 -3.45
N LYS A 137 8.48 6.81 -2.39
CA LYS A 137 7.02 6.83 -2.48
C LYS A 137 6.51 8.21 -2.93
N PRO A 138 5.53 8.29 -3.85
CA PRO A 138 5.08 9.57 -4.44
C PRO A 138 4.15 10.38 -3.52
N TYR A 139 3.39 9.72 -2.64
CA TYR A 139 2.37 10.33 -1.78
C TYR A 139 1.43 11.28 -2.54
N SER A 140 0.96 10.84 -3.69
CA SER A 140 0.02 11.62 -4.51
C SER A 140 -1.37 11.66 -3.86
N ILE A 141 -2.09 12.77 -4.12
CA ILE A 141 -3.47 12.92 -3.67
C ILE A 141 -4.37 12.82 -4.90
N TRP A 142 -5.32 11.91 -4.85
CA TRP A 142 -6.27 11.66 -5.93
C TRP A 142 -7.72 11.86 -5.49
N GLY A 143 -8.64 11.70 -6.43
CA GLY A 143 -10.07 11.71 -6.16
C GLY A 143 -10.62 13.09 -5.83
N LYS A 144 -11.75 13.13 -5.14
CA LYS A 144 -12.61 14.32 -4.98
C LYS A 144 -12.23 15.24 -3.81
N TRP A 145 -10.95 15.33 -3.46
CA TRP A 145 -10.51 16.12 -2.30
C TRP A 145 -10.79 17.63 -2.40
N LYS A 146 -10.78 18.21 -3.61
CA LYS A 146 -11.11 19.63 -3.82
C LYS A 146 -12.58 19.92 -3.60
N GLU A 147 -13.44 18.94 -3.87
CA GLU A 147 -14.89 19.04 -3.72
C GLU A 147 -15.32 18.80 -2.27
N THR A 148 -14.75 17.78 -1.65
CA THR A 148 -15.12 17.35 -0.31
C THR A 148 -14.36 18.06 0.81
N GLY A 149 -13.15 18.52 0.55
CA GLY A 149 -12.24 19.00 1.58
C GLY A 149 -11.67 17.89 2.48
N VAL A 150 -11.94 16.63 2.13
CA VAL A 150 -11.57 15.45 2.93
C VAL A 150 -10.51 14.64 2.21
N ILE A 151 -9.52 14.16 2.97
CA ILE A 151 -8.53 13.18 2.48
C ILE A 151 -8.52 11.98 3.40
N VAL A 152 -8.66 10.79 2.81
CA VAL A 152 -8.48 9.50 3.48
C VAL A 152 -7.07 8.99 3.21
N LEU A 153 -6.32 8.68 4.26
CA LEU A 153 -5.01 8.04 4.17
C LEU A 153 -5.18 6.53 4.30
N VAL A 154 -4.71 5.78 3.31
CA VAL A 154 -4.79 4.31 3.25
C VAL A 154 -3.43 3.68 3.05
N GLU A 155 -3.26 2.42 3.40
CA GLU A 155 -1.97 1.74 3.37
C GLU A 155 -1.58 1.31 1.95
N ASP A 156 -2.52 0.79 1.15
CA ASP A 156 -2.24 0.17 -0.15
C ASP A 156 -2.97 0.85 -1.31
N ILE A 157 -2.42 0.63 -2.52
CA ILE A 157 -2.89 1.27 -3.74
C ILE A 157 -4.28 0.80 -4.19
N VAL A 158 -4.66 -0.44 -3.90
CA VAL A 158 -5.98 -0.98 -4.28
C VAL A 158 -7.07 -0.32 -3.46
N SER A 159 -6.84 -0.15 -2.15
CA SER A 159 -7.70 0.64 -1.27
C SER A 159 -7.82 2.09 -1.76
N ALA A 160 -6.70 2.72 -2.16
CA ALA A 160 -6.72 4.09 -2.66
C ALA A 160 -7.54 4.24 -3.94
N ILE A 161 -7.34 3.37 -4.93
CA ILE A 161 -8.11 3.39 -6.18
C ILE A 161 -9.61 3.21 -5.91
N LYS A 162 -9.97 2.26 -5.05
CA LYS A 162 -11.36 1.97 -4.71
C LYS A 162 -12.09 3.16 -4.07
N LEU A 163 -11.40 3.91 -3.19
CA LEU A 163 -11.97 5.06 -2.49
C LEU A 163 -11.96 6.35 -3.32
N SER A 164 -11.09 6.46 -4.33
CA SER A 164 -10.88 7.71 -5.07
C SER A 164 -12.12 8.25 -5.79
N ASP A 165 -13.07 7.38 -6.14
CA ASP A 165 -14.33 7.77 -6.75
C ASP A 165 -15.30 8.45 -5.76
N LEU A 166 -15.07 8.31 -4.47
CA LEU A 166 -15.94 8.83 -3.40
C LEU A 166 -15.38 10.08 -2.74
N VAL A 167 -14.07 10.11 -2.47
CA VAL A 167 -13.42 11.08 -1.60
C VAL A 167 -11.99 11.34 -2.07
N GLY A 168 -11.32 12.35 -1.51
CA GLY A 168 -9.89 12.52 -1.68
C GLY A 168 -9.11 11.40 -0.98
N VAL A 169 -8.06 10.88 -1.62
CA VAL A 169 -7.27 9.75 -1.09
C VAL A 169 -5.79 9.99 -1.26
N MET A 170 -4.99 9.56 -0.29
CA MET A 170 -3.55 9.42 -0.41
C MET A 170 -3.14 8.00 -0.01
N CYS A 171 -2.45 7.30 -0.91
CA CYS A 171 -1.81 6.01 -0.59
C CYS A 171 -0.49 6.24 0.15
N LEU A 172 -0.30 5.58 1.28
CA LEU A 172 0.95 5.63 2.05
C LEU A 172 1.99 4.62 1.56
N HIS A 173 1.58 3.64 0.74
CA HIS A 173 2.43 2.51 0.35
C HIS A 173 3.11 1.86 1.56
N GLY A 174 2.35 1.67 2.64
CA GLY A 174 2.75 1.21 3.97
C GLY A 174 2.06 2.02 5.06
N SER A 175 2.51 1.91 6.31
CA SER A 175 1.83 2.47 7.48
C SER A 175 2.50 3.72 8.08
N SER A 176 3.33 4.42 7.31
CA SER A 176 4.05 5.62 7.80
C SER A 176 3.83 6.82 6.91
N LEU A 177 3.69 8.00 7.53
CA LEU A 177 3.61 9.28 6.84
C LEU A 177 4.86 10.11 7.17
N PRO A 178 5.69 10.51 6.17
CA PRO A 178 6.87 11.33 6.42
C PRO A 178 6.51 12.78 6.74
N TRP A 179 7.38 13.47 7.50
CA TRP A 179 7.13 14.83 7.97
C TRP A 179 6.75 15.84 6.87
N PRO A 180 7.38 15.86 5.68
CA PRO A 180 6.96 16.78 4.63
C PRO A 180 5.49 16.62 4.20
N MET A 181 4.93 15.41 4.34
CA MET A 181 3.53 15.16 4.00
C MET A 181 2.57 15.69 5.08
N TYR A 182 2.95 15.64 6.36
CA TYR A 182 2.20 16.37 7.41
C TYR A 182 2.12 17.85 7.10
N GLN A 183 3.25 18.47 6.73
CA GLN A 183 3.29 19.88 6.34
C GLN A 183 2.42 20.15 5.11
N ARG A 184 2.51 19.31 4.08
CA ARG A 184 1.73 19.45 2.84
C ARG A 184 0.23 19.39 3.10
N LEU A 185 -0.24 18.40 3.87
CA LEU A 185 -1.65 18.25 4.22
C LEU A 185 -2.10 19.31 5.23
N GLY A 186 -1.29 19.55 6.25
CA GLY A 186 -1.60 20.50 7.33
C GLY A 186 -1.71 21.94 6.84
N ASN A 187 -0.80 22.40 5.99
CA ASN A 187 -0.78 23.77 5.48
C ASN A 187 -1.74 24.01 4.31
N ASN A 188 -2.37 22.98 3.74
CA ASN A 188 -3.30 23.16 2.62
C ASN A 188 -4.69 23.58 3.14
N PRO A 189 -5.14 24.83 2.88
CA PRO A 189 -6.41 25.34 3.38
C PRO A 189 -7.64 24.66 2.75
N ALA A 190 -7.49 24.04 1.59
CA ALA A 190 -8.57 23.30 0.94
C ALA A 190 -8.87 21.95 1.63
N ILE A 191 -7.91 21.43 2.42
CA ILE A 191 -8.10 20.21 3.19
C ILE A 191 -8.65 20.59 4.56
N LYS A 192 -9.87 20.17 4.85
CA LYS A 192 -10.58 20.44 6.09
C LYS A 192 -10.39 19.30 7.08
N LYS A 193 -10.39 18.06 6.56
CA LYS A 193 -10.35 16.86 7.38
C LYS A 193 -9.39 15.83 6.80
N VAL A 194 -8.64 15.15 7.68
CA VAL A 194 -7.78 14.01 7.36
C VAL A 194 -8.30 12.79 8.10
N ILE A 195 -8.66 11.76 7.36
CA ILE A 195 -9.16 10.49 7.90
C ILE A 195 -8.07 9.43 7.72
N LEU A 196 -7.76 8.71 8.79
CA LEU A 196 -6.83 7.58 8.77
C LEU A 196 -7.65 6.29 8.71
N TRP A 197 -7.56 5.56 7.61
CA TRP A 197 -8.18 4.25 7.45
C TRP A 197 -7.14 3.27 6.90
N LEU A 198 -6.26 2.84 7.80
CA LEU A 198 -5.20 1.86 7.50
C LEU A 198 -5.74 0.43 7.65
N ASP A 199 -4.90 -0.54 7.30
CA ASP A 199 -5.23 -1.96 7.46
C ASP A 199 -5.63 -2.29 8.91
N ALA A 200 -6.47 -3.29 9.09
CA ALA A 200 -7.13 -3.62 10.36
C ALA A 200 -6.16 -3.77 11.55
N ASN A 201 -4.94 -4.24 11.31
CA ASN A 201 -3.90 -4.43 12.33
C ASN A 201 -3.02 -3.17 12.57
N LYS A 202 -3.33 -2.01 11.92
CA LYS A 202 -2.54 -0.78 11.95
C LYS A 202 -3.22 0.39 12.70
N PHE A 203 -4.14 0.08 13.59
CA PHE A 203 -4.86 1.10 14.33
C PHE A 203 -3.96 1.99 15.20
N GLY A 204 -2.93 1.42 15.84
CA GLY A 204 -1.97 2.18 16.63
C GLY A 204 -1.16 3.17 15.80
N GLU A 205 -0.71 2.75 14.62
CA GLU A 205 -0.01 3.61 13.65
C GLU A 205 -0.93 4.74 13.15
N ALA A 206 -2.19 4.42 12.86
CA ALA A 206 -3.19 5.40 12.45
C ALA A 206 -3.41 6.47 13.54
N GLN A 207 -3.54 6.08 14.80
CA GLN A 207 -3.64 7.01 15.92
C GLN A 207 -2.38 7.88 16.07
N ALA A 208 -1.20 7.29 15.94
CA ALA A 208 0.06 8.01 16.01
C ALA A 208 0.22 9.03 14.86
N ILE A 209 -0.29 8.72 13.66
CA ILE A 209 -0.33 9.68 12.55
C ILE A 209 -1.35 10.78 12.86
N SER A 210 -2.58 10.44 13.26
CA SER A 210 -3.65 11.39 13.56
C SER A 210 -3.22 12.42 14.60
N SER A 211 -2.62 11.99 15.70
CA SER A 211 -2.21 12.88 16.79
C SER A 211 -1.21 13.97 16.34
N LYS A 212 -0.39 13.71 15.33
CA LYS A 212 0.57 14.69 14.81
C LYS A 212 -0.10 15.82 14.04
N PHE A 213 -1.32 15.66 13.53
CA PHE A 213 -2.05 16.71 12.83
C PHE A 213 -2.64 17.79 13.76
N HIS A 214 -2.70 17.56 15.06
CA HIS A 214 -3.24 18.53 16.02
C HIS A 214 -2.52 19.89 15.97
N SER A 215 -1.20 19.89 15.67
CA SER A 215 -0.41 21.12 15.54
C SER A 215 -0.84 22.03 14.38
N TRP A 216 -1.59 21.51 13.40
CA TRP A 216 -2.13 22.25 12.25
C TRP A 216 -3.61 22.61 12.40
N ALA A 217 -4.21 22.35 13.56
CA ALA A 217 -5.65 22.54 13.79
C ALA A 217 -6.54 21.85 12.71
N LYS A 218 -6.09 20.72 12.15
CA LYS A 218 -6.87 19.91 11.22
C LYS A 218 -7.80 18.99 11.99
N ASP A 219 -9.03 18.89 11.50
CA ASP A 219 -9.93 17.82 11.96
C ASP A 219 -9.39 16.48 11.51
N THR A 220 -9.32 15.53 12.42
CA THR A 220 -8.81 14.18 12.13
C THR A 220 -9.71 13.12 12.73
N SER A 221 -9.92 12.04 12.00
CA SER A 221 -10.60 10.85 12.47
C SER A 221 -9.78 9.61 12.17
N VAL A 222 -9.93 8.58 12.98
CA VAL A 222 -9.35 7.25 12.73
C VAL A 222 -10.48 6.27 12.59
N ILE A 223 -10.61 5.68 11.42
CA ILE A 223 -11.56 4.58 11.18
C ILE A 223 -10.88 3.29 11.60
N ARG A 224 -11.59 2.53 12.44
CA ARG A 224 -11.20 1.17 12.84
C ARG A 224 -12.23 0.19 12.34
N THR A 225 -11.78 -0.73 11.47
CA THR A 225 -12.63 -1.78 10.91
C THR A 225 -11.97 -3.15 11.08
N PRO A 226 -12.74 -4.24 11.15
CA PRO A 226 -12.19 -5.61 11.23
C PRO A 226 -11.37 -6.02 10.00
N GLU A 227 -11.73 -5.48 8.82
CA GLU A 227 -11.08 -5.79 7.54
C GLU A 227 -10.42 -4.54 6.95
N ASP A 228 -9.59 -4.72 5.94
CA ASP A 228 -8.94 -3.62 5.23
C ASP A 228 -9.93 -2.82 4.38
N PRO A 229 -9.69 -1.52 4.08
CA PRO A 229 -10.63 -0.69 3.32
C PRO A 229 -11.09 -1.31 2.00
N LYS A 230 -10.21 -2.00 1.28
CA LYS A 230 -10.53 -2.66 0.00
C LYS A 230 -11.51 -3.82 0.12
N ASP A 231 -11.62 -4.44 1.30
CA ASP A 231 -12.43 -5.65 1.50
C ASP A 231 -13.93 -5.34 1.66
N TYR A 232 -14.28 -4.05 1.93
CA TYR A 232 -15.69 -3.62 2.04
C TYR A 232 -16.34 -3.36 0.69
N PRO A 233 -17.64 -3.71 0.52
CA PRO A 233 -18.45 -3.25 -0.62
C PRO A 233 -18.52 -1.72 -0.69
N LEU A 234 -18.69 -1.16 -1.88
CA LEU A 234 -18.68 0.30 -2.08
C LEU A 234 -19.76 1.03 -1.27
N GLU A 235 -20.95 0.43 -1.13
CA GLU A 235 -22.05 1.02 -0.36
C GLU A 235 -21.73 1.06 1.14
N GLU A 236 -21.08 0.03 1.67
CA GLU A 236 -20.64 -0.01 3.06
C GLU A 236 -19.53 1.01 3.32
N ILE A 237 -18.59 1.17 2.38
CA ILE A 237 -17.57 2.23 2.42
C ILE A 237 -18.24 3.61 2.53
N LYS A 238 -19.29 3.88 1.75
CA LYS A 238 -20.02 5.16 1.82
C LYS A 238 -20.62 5.40 3.20
N GLU A 239 -21.23 4.39 3.81
CA GLU A 239 -21.81 4.52 5.16
C GLU A 239 -20.71 4.73 6.23
N ILE A 240 -19.60 4.00 6.15
CA ILE A 240 -18.46 4.18 7.05
C ILE A 240 -17.90 5.61 6.94
N LEU A 241 -17.72 6.11 5.70
CA LEU A 241 -17.24 7.47 5.48
C LEU A 241 -18.20 8.53 5.97
N LYS A 242 -19.52 8.37 5.79
CA LYS A 242 -20.53 9.30 6.33
C LYS A 242 -20.43 9.45 7.85
N GLY A 243 -20.15 8.35 8.56
CA GLY A 243 -19.96 8.38 10.00
C GLY A 243 -18.64 9.02 10.45
N ALA A 244 -17.68 9.18 9.54
CA ALA A 244 -16.35 9.72 9.82
C ALA A 244 -16.15 11.16 9.31
N ILE A 245 -16.96 11.63 8.33
CA ILE A 245 -16.98 12.99 7.80
C ILE A 245 -17.87 13.87 8.66
#